data_7065465914ba7b1a2133f4bae03270c8
#
_entry.id   7065465914ba7b1a2133f4bae03270c8
#
_cell.length_a   1.000
_cell.length_b   1.000
_cell.length_c   1.000
_cell.angle_alpha   90.00
_cell.angle_beta   90.00
_cell.angle_gamma   90.00
#
_symmetry.space_group_name_H-M   'P 1'
#
loop_
_entity.id
_entity.type
_entity.pdbx_description
1 polymer ?
#
loop_
_entity_poly.entity_id
_entity_poly.type
_entity_poly.pdbx_seq_one_letter_code
_entity_poly.pdbx_strand_id
1 'polypeptide(L)'
;MSFLSESFGDTVTPIPVTTISTGEYEPLDVINLKNIRQVYKTDKSENILFDNLDFNIKDIAGEGQFTSLLGKSGCGKSTILRYIAGLQKPTSGEIIIYGKEKTDEDRIPMIFQQYSSFPWMSVIENVALPLIIKHVNKTEAYDKAEELIKVVGLTGQENKWARYPLLSGGQLQRVAIARSLVANPKILLLDEPFSALDIKNRNELQNVLLTLFKNPTIDVTFILVTHDIREAVYLSNRLFIMKSNPGEIFKEYKIDLGHNRDQSIKYSQKYIDYVQTVEQDFNTLA
;
A
#
# COMPACT_ATOMS: atom_id res chain seq x y z
N MET A 1 28.82 7.71 -55.44
CA MET A 1 27.48 8.25 -55.12
C MET A 1 27.24 8.02 -53.67
N SER A 2 27.40 9.09 -52.90
CA SER A 2 27.25 9.13 -51.44
C SER A 2 25.79 9.31 -51.05
N PHE A 3 25.32 8.54 -50.13
CA PHE A 3 24.07 8.83 -49.44
C PHE A 3 24.34 9.28 -48.02
N LEU A 4 23.87 10.46 -47.76
CA LEU A 4 23.96 11.21 -46.52
C LEU A 4 23.22 10.52 -45.36
N SER A 5 23.92 10.38 -44.26
CA SER A 5 23.35 10.07 -42.97
C SER A 5 22.81 11.36 -42.34
N GLU A 6 21.51 11.51 -42.21
CA GLU A 6 20.92 12.55 -41.37
C GLU A 6 20.90 12.06 -39.93
N SER A 7 21.70 12.68 -39.09
CA SER A 7 21.70 12.52 -37.65
C SER A 7 20.59 13.39 -37.06
N PHE A 8 19.59 12.79 -36.47
CA PHE A 8 18.66 13.48 -35.56
C PHE A 8 19.35 13.68 -34.23
N GLY A 9 19.81 14.89 -34.02
CA GLY A 9 20.28 15.34 -32.71
C GLY A 9 19.12 15.88 -31.87
N ASP A 10 18.62 15.10 -30.98
CA ASP A 10 17.79 15.60 -29.85
C ASP A 10 18.71 15.77 -28.65
N THR A 11 19.18 17.00 -28.47
CA THR A 11 19.81 17.44 -27.23
C THR A 11 18.78 17.55 -26.13
N VAL A 12 18.67 16.49 -25.34
CA VAL A 12 17.98 16.55 -24.05
C VAL A 12 18.83 17.44 -23.14
N THR A 13 18.38 18.67 -22.92
CA THR A 13 18.97 19.58 -21.95
C THR A 13 18.79 18.97 -20.56
N PRO A 14 19.86 18.70 -19.80
CA PRO A 14 19.72 18.23 -18.44
C PRO A 14 19.04 19.32 -17.60
N ILE A 15 18.01 18.96 -16.87
CA ILE A 15 17.41 19.81 -15.84
C ILE A 15 18.53 20.14 -14.84
N PRO A 16 18.78 21.40 -14.51
CA PRO A 16 19.84 21.74 -13.57
C PRO A 16 19.56 21.09 -12.23
N VAL A 17 20.45 20.19 -11.81
CA VAL A 17 20.49 19.69 -10.43
C VAL A 17 20.87 20.89 -9.57
N THR A 18 19.88 21.49 -8.94
CA THR A 18 20.10 22.51 -7.91
C THR A 18 20.87 21.82 -6.81
N THR A 19 22.13 22.18 -6.63
CA THR A 19 22.96 21.79 -5.50
C THR A 19 22.27 22.32 -4.23
N ILE A 20 21.56 21.41 -3.53
CA ILE A 20 20.97 21.70 -2.24
C ILE A 20 22.13 21.76 -1.25
N SER A 21 22.27 22.90 -0.59
CA SER A 21 23.15 23.13 0.55
C SER A 21 23.04 21.96 1.53
N THR A 22 24.15 21.61 2.17
CA THR A 22 24.28 20.63 3.25
C THR A 22 23.51 21.07 4.51
N GLY A 23 22.19 21.23 4.41
CA GLY A 23 21.29 21.20 5.54
C GLY A 23 20.94 19.74 5.79
N GLU A 24 20.93 19.34 7.03
CA GLU A 24 20.46 18.02 7.46
C GLU A 24 19.10 17.75 6.80
N TYR A 25 19.02 16.67 5.99
CA TYR A 25 17.76 16.24 5.37
C TYR A 25 16.83 15.79 6.51
N GLU A 26 15.90 16.64 6.90
CA GLU A 26 14.80 16.21 7.75
C GLU A 26 13.82 15.41 6.87
N PRO A 27 13.67 14.10 7.10
CA PRO A 27 12.78 13.28 6.31
C PRO A 27 11.34 13.79 6.46
N LEU A 28 10.71 14.12 5.32
CA LEU A 28 9.33 14.58 5.29
C LEU A 28 8.41 13.46 5.80
N ASP A 29 7.44 13.81 6.65
CA ASP A 29 6.41 12.87 7.08
C ASP A 29 5.51 12.52 5.89
N VAL A 30 5.51 11.26 5.46
CA VAL A 30 4.56 10.75 4.45
C VAL A 30 3.15 10.76 5.04
N ILE A 31 3.02 10.28 6.28
CA ILE A 31 1.78 10.27 7.05
C ILE A 31 2.10 10.67 8.48
N ASN A 32 1.29 11.55 9.03
CA ASN A 32 1.37 11.94 10.43
C ASN A 32 -0.05 12.11 11.00
N LEU A 33 -0.44 11.19 11.84
CA LEU A 33 -1.66 11.27 12.64
C LEU A 33 -1.27 11.81 14.01
N LYS A 34 -1.86 12.93 14.43
CA LYS A 34 -1.51 13.63 15.68
C LYS A 34 -2.71 13.71 16.60
N ASN A 35 -2.51 13.27 17.86
CA ASN A 35 -3.50 13.36 18.93
C ASN A 35 -4.88 12.81 18.52
N ILE A 36 -4.91 11.72 17.78
CA ILE A 36 -6.15 11.14 17.26
C ILE A 36 -6.96 10.57 18.40
N ARG A 37 -8.18 11.06 18.53
CA ARG A 37 -9.20 10.50 19.42
C ARG A 37 -10.36 9.97 18.60
N GLN A 38 -10.82 8.76 18.92
CA GLN A 38 -12.01 8.14 18.34
C GLN A 38 -12.92 7.57 19.41
N VAL A 39 -14.12 8.09 19.46
CA VAL A 39 -15.16 7.62 20.37
C VAL A 39 -16.38 7.20 19.56
N TYR A 40 -16.84 5.99 19.80
CA TYR A 40 -18.11 5.49 19.29
C TYR A 40 -19.15 5.55 20.41
N LYS A 41 -20.20 6.35 20.20
CA LYS A 41 -21.29 6.51 21.16
C LYS A 41 -22.47 5.63 20.75
N THR A 42 -22.98 4.87 21.70
CA THR A 42 -24.27 4.19 21.61
C THR A 42 -25.19 4.77 22.69
N ASP A 43 -26.49 4.51 22.61
CA ASP A 43 -27.44 4.99 23.59
C ASP A 43 -27.14 4.55 25.04
N LYS A 44 -26.30 3.55 25.23
CA LYS A 44 -26.01 2.93 26.54
C LYS A 44 -24.54 2.98 26.96
N SER A 45 -23.62 3.30 26.04
CA SER A 45 -22.18 3.25 26.34
C SER A 45 -21.36 4.11 25.39
N GLU A 46 -20.21 4.54 25.87
CA GLU A 46 -19.15 5.11 25.04
C GLU A 46 -18.02 4.08 24.92
N ASN A 47 -17.56 3.83 23.69
CA ASN A 47 -16.40 3.01 23.43
C ASN A 47 -15.30 3.88 22.86
N ILE A 48 -14.21 4.03 23.59
CA ILE A 48 -13.04 4.78 23.17
C ILE A 48 -12.11 3.83 22.42
N LEU A 49 -12.04 3.98 21.10
CA LEU A 49 -11.12 3.20 20.27
C LEU A 49 -9.69 3.76 20.36
N PHE A 50 -9.55 5.09 20.24
CA PHE A 50 -8.30 5.80 20.39
C PHE A 50 -8.46 6.94 21.39
N ASP A 51 -7.48 7.08 22.27
CA ASP A 51 -7.40 8.18 23.21
C ASP A 51 -5.99 8.78 23.13
N ASN A 52 -5.83 9.75 22.19
CA ASN A 52 -4.54 10.37 21.89
C ASN A 52 -3.54 9.46 21.14
N LEU A 53 -3.99 8.85 20.02
CA LEU A 53 -3.10 8.06 19.16
C LEU A 53 -2.23 8.99 18.30
N ASP A 54 -0.91 8.78 18.39
CA ASP A 54 0.08 9.30 17.44
C ASP A 54 0.61 8.17 16.56
N PHE A 55 0.66 8.42 15.25
CA PHE A 55 1.21 7.47 14.28
C PHE A 55 1.88 8.22 13.13
N ASN A 56 3.15 7.91 12.89
CA ASN A 56 3.96 8.60 11.90
C ASN A 56 4.71 7.63 11.00
N ILE A 57 4.66 7.89 9.68
CA ILE A 57 5.49 7.24 8.67
C ILE A 57 6.34 8.33 8.02
N LYS A 58 7.66 8.30 8.28
CA LYS A 58 8.63 9.21 7.67
C LYS A 58 9.08 8.69 6.33
N ASP A 59 9.30 9.60 5.39
CA ASP A 59 9.93 9.28 4.10
C ASP A 59 11.39 8.85 4.32
N ILE A 60 11.84 7.85 3.59
CA ILE A 60 13.23 7.43 3.57
C ILE A 60 13.76 7.72 2.16
N ALA A 61 14.61 8.73 2.06
CA ALA A 61 15.13 9.17 0.75
C ALA A 61 15.74 8.02 -0.05
N GLY A 62 15.25 7.83 -1.28
CA GLY A 62 15.77 6.83 -2.22
C GLY A 62 15.36 5.38 -1.94
N GLU A 63 14.52 5.13 -0.95
CA GLU A 63 14.00 3.79 -0.66
C GLU A 63 12.46 3.77 -0.74
N GLY A 64 11.91 2.88 -1.55
CA GLY A 64 10.48 2.56 -1.48
C GLY A 64 10.10 2.08 -0.07
N GLN A 65 8.89 2.39 0.38
CA GLN A 65 8.45 2.00 1.71
C GLN A 65 7.31 0.98 1.65
N PHE A 66 7.48 -0.11 2.39
CA PHE A 66 6.44 -1.06 2.67
C PHE A 66 6.27 -1.16 4.19
N THR A 67 5.25 -0.49 4.70
CA THR A 67 4.96 -0.41 6.13
C THR A 67 3.83 -1.35 6.50
N SER A 68 4.01 -2.17 7.53
CA SER A 68 2.94 -3.00 8.08
C SER A 68 2.47 -2.52 9.45
N LEU A 69 1.16 -2.55 9.65
CA LEU A 69 0.50 -2.31 10.93
C LEU A 69 -0.12 -3.64 11.40
N LEU A 70 0.50 -4.23 12.41
CA LEU A 70 0.15 -5.52 13.00
C LEU A 70 -0.62 -5.30 14.30
N GLY A 71 -1.65 -6.08 14.56
CA GLY A 71 -2.40 -6.00 15.81
C GLY A 71 -3.59 -6.96 15.84
N LYS A 72 -4.14 -7.19 17.03
CA LYS A 72 -5.34 -8.02 17.20
C LYS A 72 -6.55 -7.42 16.51
N SER A 73 -7.55 -8.24 16.23
CA SER A 73 -8.83 -7.76 15.71
C SER A 73 -9.44 -6.72 16.67
N GLY A 74 -9.99 -5.64 16.11
CA GLY A 74 -10.62 -4.58 16.90
C GLY A 74 -9.69 -3.52 17.49
N CYS A 75 -8.36 -3.62 17.37
CA CYS A 75 -7.45 -2.59 17.90
C CYS A 75 -7.44 -1.26 17.10
N GLY A 76 -8.14 -1.19 15.96
CA GLY A 76 -8.29 0.06 15.20
C GLY A 76 -7.47 0.17 13.93
N LYS A 77 -6.76 -0.88 13.48
CA LYS A 77 -5.92 -0.85 12.25
C LYS A 77 -6.67 -0.37 11.01
N SER A 78 -7.80 -0.99 10.70
CA SER A 78 -8.63 -0.58 9.54
C SER A 78 -9.21 0.83 9.71
N THR A 79 -9.42 1.28 10.95
CA THR A 79 -9.85 2.66 11.24
C THR A 79 -8.77 3.66 10.88
N ILE A 80 -7.50 3.38 11.22
CA ILE A 80 -6.35 4.18 10.79
C ILE A 80 -6.29 4.25 9.27
N LEU A 81 -6.42 3.11 8.56
CA LEU A 81 -6.43 3.12 7.10
C LEU A 81 -7.57 3.97 6.54
N ARG A 82 -8.77 3.90 7.13
CA ARG A 82 -9.92 4.72 6.69
C ARG A 82 -9.68 6.22 6.89
N TYR A 83 -8.98 6.63 7.94
CA TYR A 83 -8.58 8.02 8.12
C TYR A 83 -7.62 8.46 7.01
N ILE A 84 -6.58 7.66 6.74
CA ILE A 84 -5.61 7.95 5.68
C ILE A 84 -6.30 7.94 4.31
N ALA A 85 -7.23 7.01 4.05
CA ALA A 85 -8.00 6.94 2.81
C ALA A 85 -8.98 8.12 2.63
N GLY A 86 -9.33 8.86 3.70
CA GLY A 86 -10.35 9.90 3.69
C GLY A 86 -11.77 9.34 3.68
N LEU A 87 -11.96 8.11 4.16
CA LEU A 87 -13.26 7.44 4.25
C LEU A 87 -13.94 7.69 5.59
N GLN A 88 -13.19 8.13 6.59
CA GLN A 88 -13.68 8.42 7.93
C GLN A 88 -12.87 9.56 8.54
N LYS A 89 -13.49 10.38 9.38
CA LYS A 89 -12.81 11.40 10.19
C LYS A 89 -12.74 10.94 11.64
N PRO A 90 -11.65 11.23 12.37
CA PRO A 90 -11.59 11.01 13.81
C PRO A 90 -12.54 11.96 14.55
N THR A 91 -12.84 11.64 15.82
CA THR A 91 -13.60 12.55 16.69
C THR A 91 -12.86 13.85 16.95
N SER A 92 -11.53 13.78 17.11
CA SER A 92 -10.60 14.92 17.17
C SER A 92 -9.18 14.47 16.82
N GLY A 93 -8.29 15.43 16.58
CA GLY A 93 -6.91 15.22 16.14
C GLY A 93 -6.71 15.65 14.69
N GLU A 94 -5.49 15.55 14.21
CA GLU A 94 -5.08 16.02 12.89
C GLU A 94 -4.52 14.86 12.03
N ILE A 95 -4.81 14.92 10.73
CA ILE A 95 -4.27 14.00 9.74
C ILE A 95 -3.46 14.82 8.74
N ILE A 96 -2.16 14.57 8.68
CA ILE A 96 -1.22 15.27 7.80
C ILE A 96 -0.64 14.25 6.82
N ILE A 97 -0.72 14.53 5.52
CA ILE A 97 -0.18 13.70 4.43
C ILE A 97 0.81 14.55 3.64
N TYR A 98 2.06 14.09 3.50
CA TYR A 98 3.15 14.85 2.87
C TYR A 98 3.26 16.29 3.36
N GLY A 99 3.19 16.48 4.68
CA GLY A 99 3.29 17.78 5.33
C GLY A 99 2.10 18.72 5.16
N LYS A 100 1.00 18.26 4.55
CA LYS A 100 -0.24 19.02 4.35
C LYS A 100 -1.38 18.38 5.13
N GLU A 101 -2.19 19.22 5.76
CA GLU A 101 -3.43 18.76 6.38
C GLU A 101 -4.32 18.11 5.31
N LYS A 102 -4.82 16.93 5.62
CA LYS A 102 -5.67 16.16 4.71
C LYS A 102 -7.05 16.82 4.56
N THR A 103 -7.44 17.04 3.31
CA THR A 103 -8.77 17.56 2.95
C THR A 103 -9.74 16.44 2.57
N ASP A 104 -11.03 16.77 2.45
CA ASP A 104 -12.06 15.82 2.00
C ASP A 104 -11.91 15.42 0.53
N GLU A 105 -11.16 16.19 -0.27
CA GLU A 105 -10.89 15.90 -1.68
C GLU A 105 -9.72 14.91 -1.86
N ASP A 106 -8.85 14.80 -0.86
CA ASP A 106 -7.69 13.92 -0.90
C ASP A 106 -8.13 12.46 -0.70
N ARG A 107 -8.26 11.70 -1.79
CA ARG A 107 -8.60 10.29 -1.78
C ARG A 107 -7.37 9.44 -2.05
N ILE A 108 -7.03 8.59 -1.09
CA ILE A 108 -5.94 7.63 -1.22
C ILE A 108 -6.54 6.26 -1.49
N PRO A 109 -6.09 5.53 -2.54
CA PRO A 109 -6.66 4.24 -2.89
C PRO A 109 -6.45 3.22 -1.77
N MET A 110 -7.50 2.44 -1.53
CA MET A 110 -7.54 1.40 -0.51
C MET A 110 -8.07 0.10 -1.09
N ILE A 111 -7.34 -0.98 -0.86
CA ILE A 111 -7.74 -2.35 -1.16
C ILE A 111 -8.38 -2.92 0.09
N PHE A 112 -9.61 -3.38 -0.03
CA PHE A 112 -10.37 -3.97 1.06
C PHE A 112 -10.15 -5.49 1.16
N GLN A 113 -10.48 -6.05 2.31
CA GLN A 113 -10.48 -7.50 2.56
C GLN A 113 -11.37 -8.26 1.56
N GLN A 114 -12.52 -7.67 1.22
CA GLN A 114 -13.43 -8.24 0.22
C GLN A 114 -13.04 -7.75 -1.18
N TYR A 115 -13.33 -8.58 -2.20
CA TYR A 115 -13.06 -8.22 -3.58
C TYR A 115 -13.86 -6.99 -3.98
N SER A 116 -13.15 -5.97 -4.48
CA SER A 116 -13.74 -4.68 -4.84
C SER A 116 -13.80 -4.43 -6.35
N SER A 117 -13.51 -5.45 -7.18
CA SER A 117 -13.68 -5.35 -8.64
C SER A 117 -15.16 -5.19 -9.02
N PHE A 118 -15.42 -4.44 -10.07
CA PHE A 118 -16.76 -4.28 -10.63
C PHE A 118 -17.11 -5.50 -11.50
N PRO A 119 -18.05 -6.37 -11.05
CA PRO A 119 -18.30 -7.66 -11.69
C PRO A 119 -19.01 -7.55 -13.07
N TRP A 120 -19.52 -6.38 -13.41
CA TRP A 120 -20.15 -6.03 -14.69
C TRP A 120 -19.20 -5.39 -15.68
N MET A 121 -17.91 -5.31 -15.36
CA MET A 121 -16.86 -4.78 -16.23
C MET A 121 -15.80 -5.86 -16.45
N SER A 122 -15.14 -5.81 -17.60
CA SER A 122 -13.98 -6.66 -17.88
C SER A 122 -12.78 -6.25 -17.00
N VAL A 123 -11.72 -7.07 -16.99
CA VAL A 123 -10.48 -6.76 -16.26
C VAL A 123 -9.89 -5.45 -16.74
N ILE A 124 -9.76 -5.26 -18.06
CA ILE A 124 -9.16 -4.04 -18.62
C ILE A 124 -10.00 -2.80 -18.31
N GLU A 125 -11.33 -2.90 -18.40
CA GLU A 125 -12.23 -1.81 -18.04
C GLU A 125 -12.13 -1.44 -16.57
N ASN A 126 -12.07 -2.44 -15.67
CA ASN A 126 -11.85 -2.21 -14.26
C ASN A 126 -10.55 -1.45 -13.99
N VAL A 127 -9.45 -1.89 -14.63
CA VAL A 127 -8.13 -1.29 -14.40
C VAL A 127 -8.04 0.11 -15.00
N ALA A 128 -8.59 0.33 -16.20
CA ALA A 128 -8.57 1.63 -16.87
C ALA A 128 -9.50 2.67 -16.24
N LEU A 129 -10.52 2.24 -15.48
CA LEU A 129 -11.60 3.10 -14.98
C LEU A 129 -11.11 4.39 -14.26
N PRO A 130 -10.12 4.37 -13.36
CA PRO A 130 -9.66 5.59 -12.69
C PRO A 130 -9.12 6.65 -13.67
N LEU A 131 -8.49 6.24 -14.76
CA LEU A 131 -8.00 7.15 -15.79
C LEU A 131 -9.16 7.68 -16.65
N ILE A 132 -10.13 6.85 -16.96
CA ILE A 132 -11.35 7.28 -17.67
C ILE A 132 -12.12 8.33 -16.86
N ILE A 133 -12.26 8.13 -15.54
CA ILE A 133 -12.90 9.12 -14.64
C ILE A 133 -12.12 10.43 -14.62
N LYS A 134 -10.78 10.37 -14.74
CA LYS A 134 -9.92 11.56 -14.86
C LYS A 134 -9.90 12.17 -16.28
N HIS A 135 -10.78 11.73 -17.16
CA HIS A 135 -10.90 12.19 -18.56
C HIS A 135 -9.65 11.96 -19.41
N VAL A 136 -8.80 10.99 -19.07
CA VAL A 136 -7.72 10.52 -19.94
C VAL A 136 -8.30 9.84 -21.17
N ASN A 137 -7.65 9.99 -22.32
CA ASN A 137 -8.09 9.35 -23.56
C ASN A 137 -8.21 7.83 -23.37
N LYS A 138 -9.26 7.24 -23.94
CA LYS A 138 -9.57 5.81 -23.75
C LYS A 138 -8.43 4.89 -24.19
N THR A 139 -7.79 5.19 -25.31
CA THR A 139 -6.66 4.39 -25.83
C THR A 139 -5.49 4.43 -24.84
N GLU A 140 -5.08 5.62 -24.42
CA GLU A 140 -4.00 5.78 -23.42
C GLU A 140 -4.32 5.11 -22.09
N ALA A 141 -5.58 5.21 -21.63
CA ALA A 141 -6.02 4.56 -20.38
C ALA A 141 -5.96 3.04 -20.49
N TYR A 142 -6.29 2.48 -21.66
CA TYR A 142 -6.22 1.04 -21.88
C TYR A 142 -4.77 0.55 -22.03
N ASP A 143 -3.90 1.29 -22.73
CA ASP A 143 -2.47 0.97 -22.84
C ASP A 143 -1.81 0.87 -21.45
N LYS A 144 -2.04 1.88 -20.60
CA LYS A 144 -1.56 1.87 -19.21
C LYS A 144 -2.16 0.72 -18.38
N ALA A 145 -3.43 0.40 -18.61
CA ALA A 145 -4.08 -0.71 -17.93
C ALA A 145 -3.47 -2.06 -18.35
N GLU A 146 -3.16 -2.27 -19.64
CA GLU A 146 -2.51 -3.48 -20.13
C GLU A 146 -1.11 -3.67 -19.53
N GLU A 147 -0.33 -2.60 -19.39
CA GLU A 147 0.98 -2.65 -18.73
C GLU A 147 0.86 -3.17 -17.28
N LEU A 148 -0.07 -2.62 -16.51
CA LEU A 148 -0.29 -3.06 -15.13
C LEU A 148 -0.86 -4.47 -15.04
N ILE A 149 -1.76 -4.84 -15.94
CA ILE A 149 -2.30 -6.21 -16.05
C ILE A 149 -1.17 -7.23 -16.22
N LYS A 150 -0.16 -6.91 -17.05
CA LYS A 150 1.04 -7.74 -17.20
C LYS A 150 1.84 -7.80 -15.89
N VAL A 151 2.09 -6.66 -15.25
CA VAL A 151 2.86 -6.59 -14.00
C VAL A 151 2.22 -7.40 -12.88
N VAL A 152 0.88 -7.38 -12.75
CA VAL A 152 0.16 -8.16 -11.74
C VAL A 152 -0.09 -9.62 -12.16
N GLY A 153 0.43 -10.06 -13.31
CA GLY A 153 0.34 -11.44 -13.77
C GLY A 153 -1.06 -11.88 -14.21
N LEU A 154 -1.80 -10.98 -14.86
CA LEU A 154 -3.15 -11.24 -15.40
C LEU A 154 -3.18 -11.23 -16.94
N THR A 155 -2.04 -11.38 -17.61
CA THR A 155 -1.96 -11.46 -19.07
C THR A 155 -2.87 -12.55 -19.62
N GLY A 156 -3.65 -12.24 -20.64
CA GLY A 156 -4.64 -13.13 -21.24
C GLY A 156 -5.99 -13.17 -20.50
N GLN A 157 -6.18 -12.32 -19.49
CA GLN A 157 -7.44 -12.19 -18.76
C GLN A 157 -8.17 -10.87 -19.05
N GLU A 158 -7.63 -10.01 -19.90
CA GLU A 158 -8.02 -8.61 -20.12
C GLU A 158 -9.51 -8.46 -20.40
N ASN A 159 -10.04 -9.33 -21.25
CA ASN A 159 -11.44 -9.29 -21.71
C ASN A 159 -12.40 -10.12 -20.85
N LYS A 160 -11.91 -10.82 -19.82
CA LYS A 160 -12.79 -11.55 -18.90
C LYS A 160 -13.51 -10.60 -17.97
N TRP A 161 -14.76 -10.92 -17.66
CA TRP A 161 -15.50 -10.24 -16.61
C TRP A 161 -14.83 -10.42 -15.26
N ALA A 162 -14.61 -9.33 -14.52
CA ALA A 162 -13.91 -9.32 -13.26
C ALA A 162 -14.79 -9.84 -12.09
N ARG A 163 -15.25 -11.10 -12.20
CA ARG A 163 -16.14 -11.74 -11.22
C ARG A 163 -15.83 -13.24 -11.04
N TYR A 164 -16.15 -13.74 -9.86
CA TYR A 164 -16.16 -15.17 -9.57
C TYR A 164 -17.32 -15.88 -10.30
N PRO A 165 -17.15 -17.10 -10.85
CA PRO A 165 -15.93 -17.93 -10.85
C PRO A 165 -15.04 -17.73 -12.09
N LEU A 166 -15.27 -16.74 -12.93
CA LEU A 166 -14.46 -16.49 -14.14
C LEU A 166 -13.00 -16.15 -13.79
N LEU A 167 -12.80 -15.49 -12.64
CA LEU A 167 -11.51 -15.24 -12.02
C LEU A 167 -11.50 -15.81 -10.61
N SER A 168 -10.34 -16.30 -10.15
CA SER A 168 -10.13 -16.69 -8.76
C SER A 168 -10.13 -15.48 -7.83
N GLY A 169 -10.31 -15.69 -6.54
CA GLY A 169 -10.24 -14.60 -5.55
C GLY A 169 -8.90 -13.85 -5.60
N GLY A 170 -7.78 -14.56 -5.74
CA GLY A 170 -6.47 -13.93 -5.91
C GLY A 170 -6.35 -13.11 -7.19
N GLN A 171 -6.96 -13.56 -8.29
CA GLN A 171 -7.02 -12.77 -9.53
C GLN A 171 -7.87 -11.52 -9.38
N LEU A 172 -9.02 -11.60 -8.71
CA LEU A 172 -9.87 -10.43 -8.43
C LEU A 172 -9.14 -9.42 -7.55
N GLN A 173 -8.35 -9.86 -6.57
CA GLN A 173 -7.53 -8.98 -5.74
C GLN A 173 -6.44 -8.29 -6.56
N ARG A 174 -5.80 -8.98 -7.52
CA ARG A 174 -4.82 -8.39 -8.43
C ARG A 174 -5.45 -7.36 -9.38
N VAL A 175 -6.70 -7.57 -9.82
CA VAL A 175 -7.47 -6.55 -10.58
C VAL A 175 -7.64 -5.30 -9.74
N ALA A 176 -8.03 -5.43 -8.46
CA ALA A 176 -8.20 -4.29 -7.57
C ALA A 176 -6.88 -3.52 -7.33
N ILE A 177 -5.75 -4.24 -7.18
CA ILE A 177 -4.42 -3.64 -7.05
C ILE A 177 -4.04 -2.88 -8.32
N ALA A 178 -4.15 -3.50 -9.50
CA ALA A 178 -3.84 -2.85 -10.77
C ALA A 178 -4.70 -1.59 -10.99
N ARG A 179 -6.02 -1.68 -10.72
CA ARG A 179 -6.92 -0.53 -10.78
C ARG A 179 -6.48 0.60 -9.85
N SER A 180 -6.02 0.27 -8.65
CA SER A 180 -5.60 1.28 -7.68
C SER A 180 -4.28 1.96 -8.07
N LEU A 181 -3.40 1.26 -8.79
CA LEU A 181 -2.09 1.76 -9.21
C LEU A 181 -2.09 2.53 -10.54
N VAL A 182 -3.08 2.32 -11.41
CA VAL A 182 -3.09 2.89 -12.77
C VAL A 182 -3.02 4.41 -12.81
N ALA A 183 -3.49 5.07 -11.75
CA ALA A 183 -3.46 6.53 -11.61
C ALA A 183 -2.20 7.06 -10.92
N ASN A 184 -1.16 6.22 -10.75
CA ASN A 184 0.12 6.52 -10.10
C ASN A 184 -0.04 7.17 -8.70
N PRO A 185 -0.73 6.52 -7.76
CA PRO A 185 -0.86 7.05 -6.41
C PRO A 185 0.50 7.02 -5.70
N LYS A 186 0.73 7.96 -4.77
CA LYS A 186 1.91 7.95 -3.90
C LYS A 186 1.79 7.01 -2.71
N ILE A 187 0.58 6.64 -2.34
CA ILE A 187 0.28 5.73 -1.22
C ILE A 187 -0.76 4.71 -1.69
N LEU A 188 -0.57 3.45 -1.35
CA LEU A 188 -1.55 2.37 -1.51
C LEU A 188 -1.82 1.69 -0.17
N LEU A 189 -3.09 1.68 0.23
CA LEU A 189 -3.54 1.08 1.48
C LEU A 189 -4.08 -0.33 1.23
N LEU A 190 -3.67 -1.28 2.08
CA LEU A 190 -4.02 -2.70 1.97
C LEU A 190 -4.62 -3.17 3.32
N ASP A 191 -5.93 -3.37 3.36
CA ASP A 191 -6.65 -3.84 4.57
C ASP A 191 -6.89 -5.34 4.49
N GLU A 192 -6.05 -6.13 5.17
CA GLU A 192 -6.08 -7.59 5.21
C GLU A 192 -6.25 -8.27 3.83
N PRO A 193 -5.44 -7.93 2.81
CA PRO A 193 -5.67 -8.33 1.43
C PRO A 193 -5.53 -9.85 1.18
N PHE A 194 -5.00 -10.59 2.16
CA PHE A 194 -4.72 -12.02 2.04
C PHE A 194 -5.71 -12.91 2.78
N SER A 195 -6.57 -12.35 3.64
CA SER A 195 -7.39 -13.10 4.60
C SER A 195 -8.40 -14.06 3.95
N ALA A 196 -8.90 -13.72 2.76
CA ALA A 196 -9.86 -14.54 2.02
C ALA A 196 -9.20 -15.52 1.02
N LEU A 197 -7.86 -15.62 1.01
CA LEU A 197 -7.11 -16.39 0.01
C LEU A 197 -6.59 -17.71 0.58
N ASP A 198 -6.61 -18.76 -0.24
CA ASP A 198 -5.87 -19.98 0.03
C ASP A 198 -4.35 -19.75 -0.03
N ILE A 199 -3.58 -20.71 0.46
CA ILE A 199 -2.12 -20.62 0.59
C ILE A 199 -1.43 -20.29 -0.74
N LYS A 200 -1.86 -20.91 -1.85
CA LYS A 200 -1.27 -20.68 -3.17
C LYS A 200 -1.52 -19.26 -3.65
N ASN A 201 -2.78 -18.83 -3.68
CA ASN A 201 -3.17 -17.48 -4.11
C ASN A 201 -2.56 -16.40 -3.21
N ARG A 202 -2.44 -16.64 -1.89
CA ARG A 202 -1.76 -15.77 -0.94
C ARG A 202 -0.29 -15.58 -1.31
N ASN A 203 0.47 -16.66 -1.52
CA ASN A 203 1.88 -16.59 -1.91
C ASN A 203 2.08 -15.87 -3.25
N GLU A 204 1.22 -16.13 -4.22
CA GLU A 204 1.25 -15.45 -5.50
C GLU A 204 0.99 -13.94 -5.37
N LEU A 205 0.01 -13.54 -4.55
CA LEU A 205 -0.28 -12.13 -4.31
C LEU A 205 0.84 -11.41 -3.55
N GLN A 206 1.45 -12.08 -2.56
CA GLN A 206 2.64 -11.58 -1.87
C GLN A 206 3.79 -11.32 -2.85
N ASN A 207 4.03 -12.24 -3.79
CA ASN A 207 5.06 -12.06 -4.82
C ASN A 207 4.74 -10.88 -5.76
N VAL A 208 3.48 -10.70 -6.15
CA VAL A 208 3.05 -9.54 -6.94
C VAL A 208 3.34 -8.24 -6.20
N LEU A 209 2.96 -8.13 -4.91
CA LEU A 209 3.23 -6.93 -4.11
C LEU A 209 4.73 -6.65 -3.98
N LEU A 210 5.57 -7.67 -3.78
CA LEU A 210 7.02 -7.50 -3.75
C LEU A 210 7.59 -7.10 -5.12
N THR A 211 7.04 -7.61 -6.22
CA THR A 211 7.44 -7.20 -7.57
C THR A 211 7.12 -5.73 -7.81
N LEU A 212 5.93 -5.28 -7.39
CA LEU A 212 5.52 -3.88 -7.47
C LEU A 212 6.41 -2.99 -6.60
N PHE A 213 6.70 -3.42 -5.38
CA PHE A 213 7.55 -2.70 -4.43
C PHE A 213 9.00 -2.53 -4.92
N LYS A 214 9.54 -3.53 -5.63
CA LYS A 214 10.88 -3.50 -6.22
C LYS A 214 10.97 -2.72 -7.52
N ASN A 215 9.84 -2.45 -8.17
CA ASN A 215 9.83 -1.80 -9.47
C ASN A 215 10.17 -0.31 -9.33
N PRO A 216 11.34 0.15 -9.85
CA PRO A 216 11.77 1.54 -9.68
C PRO A 216 10.87 2.55 -10.41
N THR A 217 10.02 2.09 -11.33
CA THR A 217 9.05 2.96 -12.02
C THR A 217 7.77 3.16 -11.21
N ILE A 218 7.58 2.40 -10.13
CA ILE A 218 6.41 2.45 -9.24
C ILE A 218 6.84 3.08 -7.91
N ASP A 219 6.74 4.40 -7.82
CA ASP A 219 7.07 5.16 -6.61
C ASP A 219 5.85 5.25 -5.68
N VAL A 220 5.61 4.17 -4.91
CA VAL A 220 4.44 4.01 -4.04
C VAL A 220 4.85 3.56 -2.65
N THR A 221 4.36 4.24 -1.63
CA THR A 221 4.40 3.77 -0.24
C THR A 221 3.24 2.81 0.00
N PHE A 222 3.55 1.56 0.31
CA PHE A 222 2.56 0.53 0.67
C PHE A 222 2.32 0.55 2.18
N ILE A 223 1.05 0.54 2.58
CA ILE A 223 0.65 0.40 3.99
C ILE A 223 -0.27 -0.79 4.11
N LEU A 224 0.22 -1.82 4.76
CA LEU A 224 -0.46 -3.10 4.97
C LEU A 224 -1.00 -3.19 6.39
N VAL A 225 -2.26 -3.48 6.53
CA VAL A 225 -2.86 -3.96 7.78
C VAL A 225 -3.00 -5.47 7.70
N THR A 226 -2.49 -6.15 8.70
CA THR A 226 -2.63 -7.61 8.85
C THR A 226 -2.62 -8.01 10.33
N HIS A 227 -3.11 -9.21 10.61
CA HIS A 227 -2.96 -9.88 11.91
C HIS A 227 -1.94 -11.02 11.84
N ASP A 228 -1.36 -11.30 10.65
CA ASP A 228 -0.36 -12.35 10.45
C ASP A 228 1.06 -11.77 10.53
N ILE A 229 1.80 -12.20 11.56
CA ILE A 229 3.18 -11.75 11.82
C ILE A 229 4.10 -12.11 10.65
N ARG A 230 3.92 -13.30 10.07
CA ARG A 230 4.78 -13.79 8.98
C ARG A 230 4.61 -12.96 7.71
N GLU A 231 3.37 -12.56 7.41
CA GLU A 231 3.09 -11.64 6.29
C GLU A 231 3.74 -10.27 6.53
N ALA A 232 3.54 -9.71 7.73
CA ALA A 232 4.08 -8.42 8.09
C ALA A 232 5.61 -8.38 7.99
N VAL A 233 6.30 -9.39 8.53
CA VAL A 233 7.77 -9.50 8.46
C VAL A 233 8.26 -9.75 7.02
N TYR A 234 7.54 -10.57 6.25
CA TYR A 234 7.95 -10.92 4.89
C TYR A 234 7.90 -9.74 3.92
N LEU A 235 6.86 -8.91 4.04
CA LEU A 235 6.58 -7.85 3.05
C LEU A 235 7.21 -6.52 3.41
N SER A 236 7.25 -6.15 4.70
CA SER A 236 7.60 -4.78 5.10
C SER A 236 9.08 -4.56 5.39
N ASN A 237 9.51 -3.31 5.22
CA ASN A 237 10.76 -2.80 5.77
C ASN A 237 10.54 -2.02 7.08
N ARG A 238 9.27 -1.64 7.39
CA ARG A 238 8.87 -1.09 8.70
C ARG A 238 7.62 -1.80 9.20
N LEU A 239 7.62 -2.21 10.46
CA LEU A 239 6.51 -2.92 11.09
C LEU A 239 6.17 -2.25 12.41
N PHE A 240 4.89 -1.90 12.57
CA PHE A 240 4.34 -1.35 13.80
C PHE A 240 3.40 -2.36 14.45
N ILE A 241 3.55 -2.57 15.75
CA ILE A 241 2.61 -3.35 16.55
C ILE A 241 1.65 -2.40 17.23
N MET A 242 0.35 -2.68 17.10
CA MET A 242 -0.71 -1.99 17.83
C MET A 242 -1.23 -2.83 18.98
N LYS A 243 -1.43 -2.21 20.13
CA LYS A 243 -2.23 -2.77 21.23
C LYS A 243 -3.68 -2.27 21.19
N SER A 244 -4.55 -2.89 22.00
CA SER A 244 -5.98 -2.56 22.11
C SER A 244 -6.29 -1.92 23.48
N ASN A 245 -7.43 -1.21 23.57
CA ASN A 245 -8.05 -0.76 24.81
C ASN A 245 -7.24 0.22 25.66
N PRO A 246 -6.99 1.44 25.21
CA PRO A 246 -7.27 1.99 23.89
C PRO A 246 -6.25 1.55 22.85
N GLY A 247 -6.58 1.72 21.55
CA GLY A 247 -5.66 1.44 20.46
C GLY A 247 -4.50 2.42 20.47
N GLU A 248 -3.27 1.93 20.53
CA GLU A 248 -2.06 2.75 20.42
C GLU A 248 -0.92 1.97 19.76
N ILE A 249 0.10 2.68 19.27
CA ILE A 249 1.32 2.06 18.74
C ILE A 249 2.17 1.60 19.94
N PHE A 250 2.37 0.29 20.03
CA PHE A 250 3.17 -0.31 21.10
C PHE A 250 4.66 -0.29 20.77
N LYS A 251 5.03 -0.68 19.54
CA LYS A 251 6.42 -0.80 19.14
C LYS A 251 6.59 -0.72 17.63
N GLU A 252 7.72 -0.18 17.18
CA GLU A 252 8.15 -0.15 15.79
C GLU A 252 9.38 -1.04 15.60
N TYR A 253 9.44 -1.72 14.44
CA TYR A 253 10.59 -2.50 13.98
C TYR A 253 11.04 -2.05 12.62
N LYS A 254 12.34 -1.93 12.43
CA LYS A 254 12.98 -1.88 11.12
C LYS A 254 13.31 -3.31 10.70
N ILE A 255 12.71 -3.76 9.59
CA ILE A 255 12.91 -5.11 9.05
C ILE A 255 13.88 -5.03 7.87
N ASP A 256 15.11 -5.41 8.10
CA ASP A 256 16.15 -5.44 7.08
C ASP A 256 16.33 -6.86 6.53
N LEU A 257 15.46 -7.26 5.60
CA LEU A 257 15.60 -8.51 4.83
C LEU A 257 16.11 -8.26 3.40
N GLY A 258 16.62 -7.05 3.12
CA GLY A 258 17.04 -6.62 1.79
C GLY A 258 15.85 -6.36 0.85
N HIS A 259 16.15 -5.77 -0.32
CA HIS A 259 15.12 -5.50 -1.34
C HIS A 259 14.76 -6.76 -2.15
N ASN A 260 15.71 -7.66 -2.40
CA ASN A 260 15.51 -8.87 -3.20
C ASN A 260 14.98 -10.04 -2.37
N ARG A 261 13.72 -9.94 -1.96
CA ARG A 261 13.03 -11.01 -1.23
C ARG A 261 12.31 -11.92 -2.20
N ASP A 262 12.43 -13.22 -2.00
CA ASP A 262 11.61 -14.25 -2.62
C ASP A 262 11.11 -15.23 -1.55
N GLN A 263 10.39 -16.25 -1.95
CA GLN A 263 9.83 -17.22 -0.99
C GLN A 263 10.91 -17.96 -0.17
N SER A 264 12.16 -18.07 -0.70
CA SER A 264 13.25 -18.77 0.00
C SER A 264 13.71 -18.03 1.26
N ILE A 265 13.53 -16.70 1.32
CA ILE A 265 13.92 -15.92 2.49
C ILE A 265 13.17 -16.34 3.74
N LYS A 266 11.96 -16.92 3.59
CA LYS A 266 11.14 -17.41 4.71
C LYS A 266 11.81 -18.57 5.48
N TYR A 267 12.83 -19.18 4.89
CA TYR A 267 13.63 -20.25 5.50
C TYR A 267 14.97 -19.74 6.05
N SER A 268 15.29 -18.45 5.86
CA SER A 268 16.52 -17.87 6.40
C SER A 268 16.43 -17.66 7.91
N GLN A 269 17.58 -17.83 8.60
CA GLN A 269 17.64 -17.59 10.04
C GLN A 269 17.22 -16.17 10.38
N LYS A 270 17.65 -15.16 9.61
CA LYS A 270 17.32 -13.76 9.82
C LYS A 270 15.80 -13.50 9.79
N TYR A 271 15.08 -14.12 8.87
CA TYR A 271 13.62 -14.02 8.83
C TYR A 271 12.97 -14.67 10.05
N ILE A 272 13.43 -15.87 10.43
CA ILE A 272 12.93 -16.62 11.60
C ILE A 272 13.14 -15.80 12.87
N ASP A 273 14.32 -15.19 13.04
CA ASP A 273 14.64 -14.36 14.20
C ASP A 273 13.71 -13.13 14.30
N TYR A 274 13.43 -12.45 13.17
CA TYR A 274 12.46 -11.37 13.16
C TYR A 274 11.06 -11.84 13.55
N VAL A 275 10.59 -12.95 12.98
CA VAL A 275 9.26 -13.51 13.31
C VAL A 275 9.18 -13.82 14.80
N GLN A 276 10.18 -14.49 15.37
CA GLN A 276 10.21 -14.84 16.79
C GLN A 276 10.22 -13.59 17.70
N THR A 277 11.03 -12.59 17.34
CA THR A 277 11.13 -11.34 18.11
C THR A 277 9.79 -10.60 18.12
N VAL A 278 9.15 -10.46 16.95
CA VAL A 278 7.84 -9.81 16.82
C VAL A 278 6.76 -10.60 17.54
N GLU A 279 6.79 -11.94 17.46
CA GLU A 279 5.83 -12.83 18.12
C GLU A 279 5.94 -12.77 19.66
N GLN A 280 7.14 -12.70 20.20
CA GLN A 280 7.36 -12.51 21.64
C GLN A 280 6.69 -11.23 22.13
N ASP A 281 6.97 -10.09 21.49
CA ASP A 281 6.38 -8.81 21.88
C ASP A 281 4.86 -8.78 21.64
N PHE A 282 4.39 -9.36 20.54
CA PHE A 282 2.95 -9.43 20.25
C PHE A 282 2.19 -10.25 21.30
N ASN A 283 2.78 -11.32 21.82
CA ASN A 283 2.20 -12.16 22.86
C ASN A 283 2.16 -11.48 24.23
N THR A 284 3.02 -10.50 24.50
CA THR A 284 2.94 -9.70 25.75
C THR A 284 1.69 -8.81 25.79
N LEU A 285 1.05 -8.58 24.64
CA LEU A 285 -0.18 -7.79 24.53
C LEU A 285 -1.46 -8.64 24.63
N ALA A 286 -1.32 -9.89 25.09
CA ALA A 286 -2.41 -10.85 25.22
C ALA A 286 -3.31 -10.56 26.42
#